data_25b4809d1ade6c62ea74defd9a0c67cd
#
_entry.id   25b4809d1ade6c62ea74defd9a0c67cd
#
_cell.length_a   1.000
_cell.length_b   1.000
_cell.length_c   1.000
_cell.angle_alpha   90.00
_cell.angle_beta   90.00
_cell.angle_gamma   90.00
#
_symmetry.space_group_name_H-M   'P 1'
#
loop_
_entity.id
_entity.type
_entity.pdbx_description
1 polymer ?
#
loop_
_entity_poly.entity_id
_entity_poly.type
_entity_poly.pdbx_seq_one_letter_code
_entity_poly.pdbx_strand_id
1 'polypeptide(L)'
;KRRGIRIVFDTNYRARNWPDPSIARTAYGGLAGVIDVMLAGEEDIALLFGRSDTDVALREWLDFERCEVVLKCGSGDSRIWAEGREWRASAEHVDKVVDTTAAGDSFAAAFLAARLSGAAPDEAARAGHRLAAEVIRHPGAIIPITAMPNLALVTESTSAIVP
;
A
#
# COMPACT_ATOMS: atom_id res chain seq x y z
N LYS A 1 19.68 0.87 -5.42
CA LYS A 1 20.31 0.79 -4.09
C LYS A 1 21.70 1.46 -3.98
N ARG A 2 22.53 1.48 -5.02
CA ARG A 2 23.86 2.14 -4.98
C ARG A 2 23.82 3.65 -4.66
N ARG A 3 22.64 4.31 -4.78
CA ARG A 3 22.46 5.77 -4.55
C ARG A 3 21.60 6.10 -3.34
N GLY A 4 21.26 5.12 -2.48
CA GLY A 4 20.39 5.35 -1.31
C GLY A 4 18.91 5.62 -1.65
N ILE A 5 18.48 5.34 -2.89
CA ILE A 5 17.11 5.53 -3.33
C ILE A 5 16.26 4.37 -2.81
N ARG A 6 15.14 4.67 -2.14
CA ARG A 6 14.13 3.69 -1.75
C ARG A 6 13.27 3.32 -2.96
N ILE A 7 13.00 2.04 -3.13
CA ILE A 7 12.19 1.50 -4.21
C ILE A 7 10.87 1.04 -3.64
N VAL A 8 9.79 1.65 -4.13
CA VAL A 8 8.42 1.27 -3.81
C VAL A 8 7.83 0.56 -5.01
N PHE A 9 7.14 -0.56 -4.78
CA PHE A 9 6.48 -1.31 -5.82
C PHE A 9 5.03 -1.59 -5.40
N ASP A 10 4.06 -1.18 -6.23
CA ASP A 10 2.66 -1.58 -6.12
C ASP A 10 2.39 -2.71 -7.11
N THR A 11 1.78 -3.80 -6.67
CA THR A 11 1.49 -4.95 -7.53
C THR A 11 0.61 -4.58 -8.70
N ASN A 12 -0.45 -3.83 -8.45
CA ASN A 12 -1.40 -3.34 -9.46
C ASN A 12 -1.59 -4.36 -10.62
N TYR A 13 -1.71 -5.64 -10.25
CA TYR A 13 -1.76 -6.73 -11.21
C TYR A 13 -3.08 -6.69 -11.98
N ARG A 14 -2.96 -6.78 -13.29
CA ARG A 14 -4.12 -6.85 -14.21
C ARG A 14 -3.94 -8.07 -15.11
N ALA A 15 -4.62 -9.17 -14.80
CA ALA A 15 -4.49 -10.43 -15.54
C ALA A 15 -4.61 -10.25 -17.06
N ARG A 16 -5.51 -9.35 -17.51
CA ARG A 16 -5.71 -9.05 -18.94
C ARG A 16 -4.48 -8.48 -19.66
N ASN A 17 -3.51 -7.94 -18.93
CA ASN A 17 -2.29 -7.34 -19.50
C ASN A 17 -1.16 -8.37 -19.65
N TRP A 18 -1.37 -9.60 -19.19
CA TRP A 18 -0.36 -10.65 -19.18
C TRP A 18 -0.88 -11.88 -19.93
N PRO A 19 -0.11 -12.42 -20.89
CA PRO A 19 -0.48 -13.65 -21.59
C PRO A 19 -0.66 -14.85 -20.65
N ASP A 20 0.14 -14.89 -19.58
CA ASP A 20 0.13 -15.90 -18.55
C ASP A 20 0.61 -15.34 -17.21
N PRO A 21 0.00 -15.72 -16.06
CA PRO A 21 0.43 -15.26 -14.74
C PRO A 21 1.89 -15.62 -14.41
N SER A 22 2.45 -16.68 -14.96
CA SER A 22 3.85 -17.08 -14.72
C SER A 22 4.85 -16.04 -15.27
N ILE A 23 4.50 -15.38 -16.37
CA ILE A 23 5.32 -14.31 -16.95
C ILE A 23 5.35 -13.10 -15.99
N ALA A 24 4.19 -12.73 -15.44
CA ALA A 24 4.11 -11.69 -14.44
C ALA A 24 4.90 -12.06 -13.16
N ARG A 25 4.74 -13.30 -12.66
CA ARG A 25 5.51 -13.80 -11.51
C ARG A 25 7.02 -13.73 -11.75
N THR A 26 7.48 -14.11 -12.93
CA THR A 26 8.91 -14.02 -13.30
C THR A 26 9.39 -12.57 -13.30
N ALA A 27 8.64 -11.66 -13.93
CA ALA A 27 8.98 -10.24 -13.99
C ALA A 27 9.02 -9.60 -12.60
N TYR A 28 8.00 -9.85 -11.78
CA TYR A 28 7.92 -9.32 -10.41
C TYR A 28 8.97 -9.97 -9.50
N GLY A 29 9.22 -11.28 -9.65
CA GLY A 29 10.26 -12.00 -8.92
C GLY A 29 11.65 -11.41 -9.10
N GLY A 30 11.96 -10.91 -10.29
CA GLY A 30 13.22 -10.20 -10.56
C GLY A 30 13.40 -8.90 -9.77
N LEU A 31 12.33 -8.35 -9.20
CA LEU A 31 12.36 -7.13 -8.40
C LEU A 31 12.47 -7.40 -6.88
N ALA A 32 12.13 -8.59 -6.41
CA ALA A 32 12.01 -8.93 -4.98
C ALA A 32 13.24 -8.49 -4.15
N GLY A 33 14.45 -8.71 -4.66
CA GLY A 33 15.69 -8.35 -3.96
C GLY A 33 16.02 -6.85 -3.89
N VAL A 34 15.25 -5.99 -4.56
CA VAL A 34 15.52 -4.54 -4.62
C VAL A 34 14.40 -3.68 -4.05
N ILE A 35 13.22 -4.24 -3.82
CA ILE A 35 12.07 -3.54 -3.24
C ILE A 35 12.34 -3.21 -1.77
N ASP A 36 12.06 -1.98 -1.37
CA ASP A 36 12.11 -1.53 0.02
C ASP A 36 10.70 -1.44 0.63
N VAL A 37 9.68 -1.13 -0.18
CA VAL A 37 8.27 -1.11 0.23
C VAL A 37 7.42 -1.80 -0.85
N MET A 38 6.68 -2.81 -0.46
CA MET A 38 5.71 -3.51 -1.30
C MET A 38 4.29 -3.08 -0.91
N LEU A 39 3.52 -2.64 -1.87
CA LEU A 39 2.08 -2.39 -1.74
C LEU A 39 1.33 -3.45 -2.56
N ALA A 40 0.75 -4.43 -1.89
CA ALA A 40 0.09 -5.56 -2.54
C ALA A 40 -1.43 -5.50 -2.33
N GLY A 41 -2.20 -5.70 -3.39
CA GLY A 41 -3.63 -5.98 -3.28
C GLY A 41 -3.85 -7.47 -3.00
N GLU A 42 -4.71 -7.82 -2.04
CA GLU A 42 -5.01 -9.22 -1.73
C GLU A 42 -5.53 -9.98 -2.95
N GLU A 43 -6.47 -9.37 -3.69
CA GLU A 43 -7.00 -9.91 -4.94
C GLU A 43 -5.92 -10.07 -6.00
N ASP A 44 -5.03 -9.09 -6.15
CA ASP A 44 -3.91 -9.14 -7.09
C ASP A 44 -3.00 -10.34 -6.79
N ILE A 45 -2.66 -10.55 -5.53
CA ILE A 45 -1.81 -11.66 -5.10
C ILE A 45 -2.51 -13.01 -5.29
N ALA A 46 -3.80 -13.08 -4.92
CA ALA A 46 -4.59 -14.29 -5.14
C ALA A 46 -4.63 -14.69 -6.63
N LEU A 47 -4.87 -13.73 -7.52
CA LEU A 47 -4.88 -13.96 -8.96
C LEU A 47 -3.48 -14.30 -9.50
N LEU A 48 -2.46 -13.58 -9.05
CA LEU A 48 -1.08 -13.75 -9.53
C LEU A 48 -0.53 -15.15 -9.17
N PHE A 49 -0.79 -15.62 -7.95
CA PHE A 49 -0.27 -16.89 -7.45
C PHE A 49 -1.27 -18.04 -7.54
N GLY A 50 -2.55 -17.79 -7.87
CA GLY A 50 -3.60 -18.80 -7.98
C GLY A 50 -3.96 -19.44 -6.64
N ARG A 51 -3.86 -18.68 -5.53
CA ARG A 51 -4.09 -19.18 -4.16
C ARG A 51 -4.68 -18.11 -3.26
N SER A 52 -5.40 -18.51 -2.22
CA SER A 52 -6.09 -17.61 -1.29
C SER A 52 -5.27 -17.22 -0.05
N ASP A 53 -4.24 -17.98 0.30
CA ASP A 53 -3.33 -17.69 1.41
C ASP A 53 -2.26 -16.67 0.98
N THR A 54 -2.71 -15.46 0.73
CA THR A 54 -1.95 -14.38 0.10
C THR A 54 -0.75 -13.91 0.92
N ASP A 55 -0.83 -13.94 2.24
CA ASP A 55 0.29 -13.62 3.12
C ASP A 55 1.40 -14.69 3.06
N VAL A 56 1.05 -15.95 2.91
CA VAL A 56 2.03 -17.02 2.69
C VAL A 56 2.72 -16.84 1.34
N ALA A 57 1.94 -16.56 0.27
CA ALA A 57 2.49 -16.30 -1.05
C ALA A 57 3.48 -15.11 -1.05
N LEU A 58 3.16 -14.04 -0.31
CA LEU A 58 4.05 -12.88 -0.16
C LEU A 58 5.34 -13.23 0.60
N ARG A 59 5.27 -14.06 1.65
CA ARG A 59 6.45 -14.51 2.41
C ARG A 59 7.36 -15.45 1.60
N GLU A 60 6.79 -16.23 0.70
CA GLU A 60 7.56 -17.06 -0.23
C GLU A 60 8.27 -16.20 -1.30
N TRP A 61 7.71 -15.04 -1.60
CA TRP A 61 8.23 -14.15 -2.64
C TRP A 61 9.20 -13.10 -2.12
N LEU A 62 8.94 -12.52 -0.93
CA LEU A 62 9.66 -11.38 -0.37
C LEU A 62 10.35 -11.71 0.94
N ASP A 63 11.48 -11.07 1.16
CA ASP A 63 12.15 -11.06 2.47
C ASP A 63 11.53 -9.96 3.35
N PHE A 64 10.66 -10.34 4.29
CA PHE A 64 9.95 -9.44 5.20
C PHE A 64 10.85 -8.75 6.23
N GLU A 65 12.08 -9.25 6.44
CA GLU A 65 13.07 -8.59 7.29
C GLU A 65 13.71 -7.37 6.57
N ARG A 66 13.62 -7.33 5.26
CA ARG A 66 14.25 -6.30 4.42
C ARG A 66 13.27 -5.40 3.68
N CYS A 67 12.02 -5.81 3.57
CA CYS A 67 10.98 -5.15 2.80
C CYS A 67 9.80 -4.84 3.72
N GLU A 68 9.39 -3.60 3.78
CA GLU A 68 8.09 -3.24 4.36
C GLU A 68 6.99 -3.71 3.42
N VAL A 69 6.08 -4.57 3.90
CA VAL A 69 5.03 -5.17 3.07
C VAL A 69 3.67 -4.73 3.57
N VAL A 70 2.86 -4.19 2.68
CA VAL A 70 1.48 -3.76 2.94
C VAL A 70 0.53 -4.59 2.10
N LEU A 71 -0.32 -5.38 2.73
CA LEU A 71 -1.40 -6.12 2.09
C LEU A 71 -2.71 -5.35 2.25
N LYS A 72 -3.22 -4.83 1.13
CA LYS A 72 -4.49 -4.10 1.03
C LYS A 72 -5.61 -5.11 0.78
N CYS A 73 -6.59 -5.19 1.68
CA CYS A 73 -7.66 -6.18 1.63
C CYS A 73 -9.04 -5.56 1.26
N GLY A 74 -9.05 -4.61 0.32
CA GLY A 74 -10.27 -3.94 -0.13
C GLY A 74 -10.99 -3.20 1.00
N SER A 75 -12.20 -3.62 1.35
CA SER A 75 -12.97 -3.09 2.49
C SER A 75 -12.58 -3.70 3.84
N GLY A 76 -11.66 -4.65 3.86
CA GLY A 76 -11.13 -5.27 5.08
C GLY A 76 -9.93 -4.53 5.66
N ASP A 77 -9.46 -5.01 6.81
CA ASP A 77 -8.28 -4.48 7.47
C ASP A 77 -7.03 -4.69 6.63
N SER A 78 -6.23 -3.65 6.44
CA SER A 78 -4.90 -3.82 5.87
C SER A 78 -3.94 -4.42 6.89
N ARG A 79 -3.01 -5.26 6.42
CA ARG A 79 -1.96 -5.87 7.21
C ARG A 79 -0.62 -5.32 6.75
N ILE A 80 0.21 -4.91 7.69
CA ILE A 80 1.52 -4.31 7.39
C ILE A 80 2.60 -5.07 8.16
N TRP A 81 3.60 -5.55 7.48
CA TRP A 81 4.79 -6.13 8.09
C TRP A 81 5.94 -5.14 7.95
N ALA A 82 6.33 -4.57 9.07
CA ALA A 82 7.38 -3.57 9.18
C ALA A 82 7.98 -3.60 10.57
N GLU A 83 9.24 -3.20 10.69
CA GLU A 83 9.89 -3.04 12.00
C GLU A 83 9.90 -4.35 12.82
N GLY A 84 10.04 -5.51 12.14
CA GLY A 84 10.10 -6.83 12.76
C GLY A 84 8.76 -7.37 13.30
N ARG A 85 7.63 -6.73 13.00
CA ARG A 85 6.29 -7.17 13.45
C ARG A 85 5.19 -6.94 12.45
N GLU A 86 4.03 -7.52 12.72
CA GLU A 86 2.79 -7.25 12.00
C GLU A 86 2.01 -6.12 12.69
N TRP A 87 1.52 -5.20 11.86
CA TRP A 87 0.61 -4.12 12.21
C TRP A 87 -0.69 -4.29 11.45
N ARG A 88 -1.77 -3.70 11.96
CA ARG A 88 -3.08 -3.72 11.29
C ARG A 88 -3.73 -2.35 11.35
N ALA A 89 -4.49 -2.03 10.31
CA ALA A 89 -5.32 -0.84 10.28
C ALA A 89 -6.64 -1.16 9.62
N SER A 90 -7.73 -0.80 10.29
CA SER A 90 -9.08 -1.05 9.79
C SER A 90 -9.43 -0.08 8.67
N ALA A 91 -10.12 -0.59 7.65
CA ALA A 91 -10.69 0.23 6.60
C ALA A 91 -11.80 1.13 7.18
N GLU A 92 -11.95 2.32 6.61
CA GLU A 92 -13.09 3.18 6.94
C GLU A 92 -14.36 2.67 6.25
N HIS A 93 -15.46 2.64 6.99
CA HIS A 93 -16.75 2.28 6.43
C HIS A 93 -17.26 3.38 5.50
N VAL A 94 -17.74 2.99 4.32
CA VAL A 94 -18.34 3.89 3.34
C VAL A 94 -19.72 3.40 2.98
N ASP A 95 -20.77 4.14 3.40
CA ASP A 95 -22.18 3.76 3.17
C ASP A 95 -22.53 3.68 1.69
N LYS A 96 -21.94 4.57 0.87
CA LYS A 96 -22.24 4.64 -0.56
C LYS A 96 -20.93 4.76 -1.36
N VAL A 97 -20.59 3.68 -2.03
CA VAL A 97 -19.52 3.66 -3.01
C VAL A 97 -20.05 4.12 -4.36
N VAL A 98 -19.40 5.11 -4.96
CA VAL A 98 -19.73 5.66 -6.28
C VAL A 98 -18.84 5.03 -7.36
N ASP A 99 -17.53 5.01 -7.12
CA ASP A 99 -16.55 4.48 -8.06
C ASP A 99 -15.30 4.04 -7.29
N THR A 100 -14.78 2.85 -7.56
CA THR A 100 -13.58 2.32 -6.91
C THR A 100 -12.29 2.64 -7.67
N THR A 101 -12.38 3.40 -8.76
CA THR A 101 -11.21 3.81 -9.55
C THR A 101 -10.22 4.58 -8.69
N ALA A 102 -8.96 4.20 -8.74
CA ALA A 102 -7.86 4.76 -7.99
C ALA A 102 -7.95 4.64 -6.45
N ALA A 103 -8.83 3.82 -5.89
CA ALA A 103 -8.86 3.57 -4.44
C ALA A 103 -7.51 3.07 -3.92
N GLY A 104 -6.91 2.07 -4.60
CA GLY A 104 -5.60 1.52 -4.26
C GLY A 104 -4.47 2.53 -4.41
N ASP A 105 -4.49 3.33 -5.48
CA ASP A 105 -3.49 4.37 -5.74
C ASP A 105 -3.56 5.48 -4.68
N SER A 106 -4.77 5.86 -4.29
CA SER A 106 -5.00 6.86 -3.23
C SER A 106 -4.54 6.37 -1.87
N PHE A 107 -4.85 5.10 -1.53
CA PHE A 107 -4.29 4.47 -0.34
C PHE A 107 -2.76 4.52 -0.36
N ALA A 108 -2.15 4.09 -1.46
CA ALA A 108 -0.70 4.05 -1.61
C ALA A 108 -0.07 5.44 -1.45
N ALA A 109 -0.67 6.47 -2.07
CA ALA A 109 -0.19 7.84 -1.99
C ALA A 109 -0.20 8.37 -0.55
N ALA A 110 -1.31 8.23 0.17
CA ALA A 110 -1.42 8.71 1.55
C ALA A 110 -0.56 7.89 2.53
N PHE A 111 -0.51 6.57 2.35
CA PHE A 111 0.38 5.70 3.13
C PHE A 111 1.84 6.14 3.00
N LEU A 112 2.33 6.27 1.77
CA LEU A 112 3.72 6.66 1.51
C LEU A 112 4.03 8.06 2.02
N ALA A 113 3.13 9.03 1.82
CA ALA A 113 3.31 10.38 2.34
C ALA A 113 3.44 10.38 3.87
N ALA A 114 2.59 9.63 4.57
CA ALA A 114 2.64 9.50 6.02
C ALA A 114 3.93 8.80 6.49
N ARG A 115 4.32 7.68 5.85
CA ARG A 115 5.58 6.99 6.19
C ARG A 115 6.81 7.86 5.96
N LEU A 116 6.85 8.64 4.88
CA LEU A 116 7.92 9.58 4.60
C LEU A 116 7.97 10.73 5.62
N SER A 117 6.84 11.07 6.23
CA SER A 117 6.73 12.05 7.31
C SER A 117 6.99 11.46 8.71
N GLY A 118 7.35 10.16 8.81
CA GLY A 118 7.72 9.51 10.07
C GLY A 118 6.57 8.85 10.82
N ALA A 119 5.36 8.76 10.26
CA ALA A 119 4.23 8.08 10.90
C ALA A 119 4.51 6.58 11.10
N ALA A 120 3.96 5.99 12.18
CA ALA A 120 3.98 4.55 12.39
C ALA A 120 3.25 3.80 11.26
N PRO A 121 3.56 2.52 11.00
CA PRO A 121 2.97 1.78 9.89
C PRO A 121 1.45 1.73 9.89
N ASP A 122 0.83 1.53 11.05
CA ASP A 122 -0.63 1.51 11.19
C ASP A 122 -1.27 2.90 11.06
N GLU A 123 -0.61 3.96 11.52
CA GLU A 123 -1.05 5.34 11.32
C GLU A 123 -1.01 5.73 9.84
N ALA A 124 0.05 5.34 9.15
CA ALA A 124 0.15 5.54 7.70
C ALA A 124 -0.93 4.78 6.93
N ALA A 125 -1.23 3.54 7.34
CA ALA A 125 -2.30 2.77 6.72
C ALA A 125 -3.68 3.39 6.99
N ARG A 126 -3.93 3.93 8.19
CA ARG A 126 -5.14 4.70 8.48
C ARG A 126 -5.27 5.95 7.59
N ALA A 127 -4.16 6.66 7.33
CA ALA A 127 -4.16 7.77 6.38
C ALA A 127 -4.52 7.30 4.96
N GLY A 128 -3.97 6.15 4.54
CA GLY A 128 -4.32 5.47 3.29
C GLY A 128 -5.80 5.16 3.19
N HIS A 129 -6.37 4.53 4.22
CA HIS A 129 -7.80 4.19 4.26
C HIS A 129 -8.70 5.43 4.21
N ARG A 130 -8.36 6.52 4.93
CA ARG A 130 -9.13 7.77 4.88
C ARG A 130 -9.18 8.36 3.48
N LEU A 131 -8.04 8.44 2.79
CA LEU A 131 -8.03 9.00 1.44
C LEU A 131 -8.76 8.07 0.46
N ALA A 132 -8.55 6.77 0.53
CA ALA A 132 -9.27 5.81 -0.32
C ALA A 132 -10.78 5.87 -0.10
N ALA A 133 -11.24 5.95 1.16
CA ALA A 133 -12.64 6.07 1.51
C ALA A 133 -13.29 7.35 0.95
N GLU A 134 -12.56 8.46 0.93
CA GLU A 134 -13.06 9.69 0.31
C GLU A 134 -13.11 9.58 -1.21
N VAL A 135 -12.06 9.04 -1.83
CA VAL A 135 -11.99 8.91 -3.29
C VAL A 135 -13.15 8.07 -3.84
N ILE A 136 -13.49 6.96 -3.20
CA ILE A 136 -14.57 6.07 -3.70
C ILE A 136 -15.99 6.64 -3.54
N ARG A 137 -16.16 7.79 -2.90
CA ARG A 137 -17.41 8.57 -2.84
C ARG A 137 -17.63 9.46 -4.06
N HIS A 138 -16.59 9.59 -4.92
CA HIS A 138 -16.61 10.46 -6.10
C HIS A 138 -16.46 9.64 -7.40
N PRO A 139 -16.95 10.15 -8.54
CA PRO A 139 -16.73 9.50 -9.83
C PRO A 139 -15.30 9.74 -10.31
N GLY A 140 -14.65 8.70 -10.81
CA GLY A 140 -13.31 8.76 -11.39
C GLY A 140 -12.17 8.82 -10.35
N ALA A 141 -10.97 9.05 -10.84
CA ALA A 141 -9.74 8.95 -10.05
C ALA A 141 -9.34 10.24 -9.31
N ILE A 142 -9.93 11.38 -9.68
CA ILE A 142 -9.52 12.69 -9.16
C ILE A 142 -10.70 13.33 -8.45
N ILE A 143 -10.54 13.57 -7.15
CA ILE A 143 -11.57 14.22 -6.34
C ILE A 143 -11.36 15.74 -6.28
N PRO A 144 -12.42 16.53 -6.00
CA PRO A 144 -12.27 17.96 -5.76
C PRO A 144 -11.31 18.23 -4.60
N ILE A 145 -10.47 19.26 -4.72
CA ILE A 145 -9.51 19.63 -3.66
C ILE A 145 -10.21 19.94 -2.33
N THR A 146 -11.45 20.41 -2.38
CA THR A 146 -12.28 20.69 -1.20
C THR A 146 -12.77 19.42 -0.47
N ALA A 147 -12.73 18.27 -1.14
CA ALA A 147 -13.05 16.98 -0.56
C ALA A 147 -11.81 16.24 -0.01
N MET A 148 -10.61 16.80 -0.22
CA MET A 148 -9.38 16.18 0.25
C MET A 148 -9.38 16.11 1.79
N PRO A 149 -9.28 14.93 2.40
CA PRO A 149 -9.28 14.81 3.85
C PRO A 149 -7.98 15.41 4.43
N ASN A 150 -8.10 15.96 5.64
CA ASN A 150 -6.89 16.35 6.39
C ASN A 150 -6.19 15.04 6.83
N LEU A 151 -5.08 14.73 6.20
CA LEU A 151 -4.33 13.52 6.47
C LEU A 151 -3.41 13.66 7.70
N ALA A 152 -3.41 14.79 8.42
CA ALA A 152 -2.57 15.05 9.59
C ALA A 152 -1.22 14.31 9.51
N LEU A 153 -0.46 14.60 8.45
CA LEU A 153 0.89 14.06 8.32
C LEU A 153 1.67 14.59 9.51
N VAL A 154 2.22 13.71 10.33
CA VAL A 154 2.94 14.09 11.56
C VAL A 154 4.09 15.02 11.17
N THR A 155 3.91 16.32 11.40
CA THR A 155 4.94 17.33 11.25
C THR A 155 5.39 17.76 12.64
N GLU A 156 5.87 16.83 13.47
CA GLU A 156 6.58 17.17 14.70
C GLU A 156 7.82 16.31 14.87
N SER A 157 8.88 16.74 14.23
CA SER A 157 10.24 16.58 14.74
C SER A 157 10.84 17.98 14.77
N THR A 158 10.38 18.79 15.70
CA THR A 158 11.21 19.92 16.15
C THR A 158 12.36 19.30 16.93
N SER A 159 13.43 18.92 16.25
CA SER A 159 14.71 18.72 16.89
C SER A 159 15.09 20.05 17.52
N ALA A 160 14.91 20.15 18.82
CA ALA A 160 15.58 21.15 19.62
C ALA A 160 17.09 20.94 19.45
N ILE A 161 17.67 21.67 18.52
CA ILE A 161 19.09 21.95 18.55
C ILE A 161 19.26 22.96 19.70
N VAL A 162 19.61 22.45 20.86
CA VAL A 162 20.13 23.26 21.96
C VAL A 162 21.60 23.53 21.64
N PRO A 163 22.05 24.76 21.79
CA PRO A 163 23.38 25.26 21.45
C PRO A 163 24.51 24.63 22.25
#